data_47e51613f27d6b703a9e90379a0b1012
#
_entry.id   47e51613f27d6b703a9e90379a0b1012
#
_cell.length_a   1.000
_cell.length_b   1.000
_cell.length_c   1.000
_cell.angle_alpha   90.00
_cell.angle_beta   90.00
_cell.angle_gamma   90.00
#
_symmetry.space_group_name_H-M   'P 1'
#
loop_
_entity.id
_entity.type
_entity.pdbx_description
1 polymer ?
#
loop_
_entity_poly.entity_id
_entity_poly.type
_entity_poly.pdbx_seq_one_letter_code
_entity_poly.pdbx_strand_id
1 'polypeptide(L)'
;MSKKNLQYFMRSTQQEVVTVPGPESFKDEEGKVIDFEIKVLSQAEIMKINDMYRTHRPTRDKKGNPLVMNNEIVWETERDSARASRHLIVEALQYPDLKDPDLMKHYNCVDITEMPLRVFPRADEYQFVTRIVMQALGLMSDENADNAEIEDAKN
;
A
#
# COMPACT_ATOMS: atom_id res chain seq x y z
N MET A 1 15.93 43.51 1.61
CA MET A 1 15.12 42.37 1.18
C MET A 1 14.45 41.73 2.39
N SER A 2 13.15 41.53 2.34
CA SER A 2 12.43 40.86 3.43
C SER A 2 12.79 39.36 3.44
N LYS A 3 13.05 38.86 4.65
CA LYS A 3 13.29 37.45 4.89
C LYS A 3 11.98 36.65 4.63
N LYS A 4 12.04 35.58 3.85
CA LYS A 4 10.88 34.71 3.65
C LYS A 4 10.54 34.02 4.96
N ASN A 5 9.25 33.97 5.27
CA ASN A 5 8.76 33.42 6.53
C ASN A 5 8.66 31.91 6.46
N LEU A 6 9.37 31.21 7.33
CA LEU A 6 9.40 29.74 7.39
C LEU A 6 8.22 29.16 8.18
N GLN A 7 7.47 29.99 8.91
CA GLN A 7 6.31 29.53 9.67
C GLN A 7 5.26 28.82 8.80
N TYR A 8 5.16 29.20 7.53
CA TYR A 8 4.22 28.57 6.59
C TYR A 8 4.51 27.08 6.36
N PHE A 9 5.70 26.62 6.70
CA PHE A 9 6.14 25.24 6.53
C PHE A 9 6.19 24.45 7.84
N MET A 10 5.85 25.10 8.95
CA MET A 10 5.81 24.47 10.28
C MET A 10 4.42 23.88 10.51
N ARG A 11 4.26 22.61 10.12
CA ARG A 11 2.99 21.89 10.19
C ARG A 11 2.85 21.11 11.49
N SER A 12 1.60 20.80 11.83
CA SER A 12 1.31 19.85 12.91
C SER A 12 1.82 18.47 12.52
N THR A 13 2.38 17.74 13.50
CA THR A 13 2.87 16.37 13.31
C THR A 13 1.81 15.30 13.61
N GLN A 14 0.57 15.72 13.90
CA GLN A 14 -0.52 14.78 14.15
C GLN A 14 -0.86 13.99 12.88
N GLN A 15 -1.06 12.69 13.08
CA GLN A 15 -1.44 11.82 11.98
C GLN A 15 -2.90 12.05 11.58
N GLU A 16 -3.12 12.31 10.30
CA GLU A 16 -4.46 12.50 9.74
C GLU A 16 -5.12 11.15 9.49
N VAL A 17 -6.42 11.06 9.77
CA VAL A 17 -7.24 9.91 9.46
C VAL A 17 -8.37 10.35 8.53
N VAL A 18 -8.52 9.65 7.42
CA VAL A 18 -9.56 9.91 6.41
C VAL A 18 -10.61 8.81 6.52
N THR A 19 -11.89 9.19 6.53
CA THR A 19 -13.01 8.27 6.53
C THR A 19 -13.64 8.24 5.15
N VAL A 20 -13.73 7.06 4.53
CA VAL A 20 -14.30 6.89 3.20
C VAL A 20 -15.17 5.63 3.17
N PRO A 21 -16.21 5.57 2.31
CA PRO A 21 -16.99 4.35 2.18
C PRO A 21 -16.13 3.19 1.71
N GLY A 22 -16.32 2.03 2.32
CA GLY A 22 -15.67 0.79 1.88
C GLY A 22 -16.37 0.16 0.69
N PRO A 23 -15.95 -1.05 0.29
CA PRO A 23 -16.64 -1.80 -0.77
C PRO A 23 -18.10 -2.08 -0.40
N GLU A 24 -18.97 -2.05 -1.40
CA GLU A 24 -20.42 -2.24 -1.20
C GLU A 24 -20.79 -3.59 -0.59
N SER A 25 -19.93 -4.58 -0.72
CA SER A 25 -20.16 -5.92 -0.16
C SER A 25 -20.07 -5.96 1.37
N PHE A 26 -19.45 -4.96 1.99
CA PHE A 26 -19.32 -4.89 3.45
C PHE A 26 -20.38 -3.96 4.01
N LYS A 27 -21.45 -4.56 4.49
CA LYS A 27 -22.61 -3.84 5.05
C LYS A 27 -22.83 -4.24 6.50
N ASP A 28 -23.32 -3.28 7.28
CA ASP A 28 -23.70 -3.53 8.67
C ASP A 28 -25.07 -4.23 8.75
N GLU A 29 -25.55 -4.42 9.97
CA GLU A 29 -26.84 -5.08 10.25
C GLU A 29 -28.03 -4.34 9.65
N GLU A 30 -27.90 -3.02 9.44
CA GLU A 30 -28.92 -2.17 8.87
C GLU A 30 -28.86 -2.09 7.33
N GLY A 31 -27.87 -2.76 6.74
CA GLY A 31 -27.63 -2.75 5.29
C GLY A 31 -26.87 -1.54 4.79
N LYS A 32 -26.28 -0.76 5.70
CA LYS A 32 -25.46 0.40 5.34
C LYS A 32 -24.03 -0.03 5.06
N VAL A 33 -23.44 0.50 3.99
CA VAL A 33 -22.03 0.25 3.65
C VAL A 33 -21.14 0.75 4.79
N ILE A 34 -20.20 -0.09 5.20
CA ILE A 34 -19.28 0.23 6.28
C ILE A 34 -18.22 1.20 5.79
N ASP A 35 -18.02 2.30 6.54
CA ASP A 35 -16.96 3.26 6.26
C ASP A 35 -15.61 2.73 6.72
N PHE A 36 -14.60 2.92 5.90
CA PHE A 36 -13.22 2.59 6.24
C PHE A 36 -12.51 3.84 6.77
N GLU A 37 -11.65 3.65 7.75
CA GLU A 37 -10.81 4.71 8.30
C GLU A 37 -9.37 4.44 7.88
N ILE A 38 -8.74 5.43 7.25
CA ILE A 38 -7.40 5.30 6.66
C ILE A 38 -6.48 6.33 7.30
N LYS A 39 -5.41 5.86 7.90
CA LYS A 39 -4.34 6.73 8.41
C LYS A 39 -3.49 7.20 7.23
N VAL A 40 -3.26 8.51 7.16
CA VAL A 40 -2.39 9.07 6.13
C VAL A 40 -0.94 8.91 6.57
N LEU A 41 -0.29 7.87 6.05
CA LEU A 41 1.11 7.57 6.36
C LEU A 41 2.02 8.67 5.79
N SER A 42 3.08 9.02 6.53
CA SER A 42 4.08 9.97 6.04
C SER A 42 4.93 9.34 4.94
N GLN A 43 5.59 10.17 4.14
CA GLN A 43 6.53 9.70 3.13
C GLN A 43 7.63 8.83 3.76
N ALA A 44 8.11 9.19 4.95
CA ALA A 44 9.13 8.41 5.66
C ALA A 44 8.63 7.01 6.02
N GLU A 45 7.38 6.91 6.50
CA GLU A 45 6.76 5.61 6.82
C GLU A 45 6.57 4.76 5.57
N ILE A 46 6.12 5.39 4.47
CA ILE A 46 5.95 4.69 3.18
C ILE A 46 7.28 4.16 2.66
N MET A 47 8.33 4.96 2.71
CA MET A 47 9.67 4.57 2.28
C MET A 47 10.21 3.41 3.13
N LYS A 48 10.01 3.48 4.44
CA LYS A 48 10.43 2.42 5.35
C LYS A 48 9.79 1.08 5.01
N ILE A 49 8.48 1.08 4.73
CA ILE A 49 7.77 -0.13 4.35
C ILE A 49 8.29 -0.66 3.02
N ASN A 50 8.45 0.21 2.02
CA ASN A 50 8.97 -0.19 0.71
C ASN A 50 10.37 -0.81 0.83
N ASP A 51 11.22 -0.25 1.67
CA ASP A 51 12.60 -0.73 1.85
C ASP A 51 12.65 -2.11 2.51
N MET A 52 11.66 -2.47 3.31
CA MET A 52 11.56 -3.80 3.93
C MET A 52 11.49 -4.93 2.91
N TYR A 53 11.04 -4.67 1.69
CA TYR A 53 10.81 -5.67 0.65
C TYR A 53 11.81 -5.59 -0.50
N ARG A 54 12.93 -4.93 -0.26
CA ARG A 54 14.06 -4.92 -1.19
C ARG A 54 15.00 -6.06 -0.85
N THR A 55 15.37 -6.82 -1.87
CA THR A 55 16.32 -7.92 -1.73
C THR A 55 17.48 -7.72 -2.71
N HIS A 56 18.70 -8.07 -2.27
CA HIS A 56 19.86 -8.11 -3.13
C HIS A 56 20.00 -9.52 -3.69
N ARG A 57 20.20 -9.63 -4.99
CA ARG A 57 20.46 -10.90 -5.64
C ARG A 57 21.57 -10.74 -6.67
N PRO A 58 22.35 -11.80 -6.97
CA PRO A 58 23.33 -11.72 -8.04
C PRO A 58 22.63 -11.50 -9.40
N THR A 59 23.15 -10.55 -10.17
CA THR A 59 22.72 -10.39 -11.56
C THR A 59 23.14 -11.63 -12.33
N ARG A 60 22.25 -12.17 -13.19
CA ARG A 60 22.54 -13.37 -13.95
C ARG A 60 22.88 -13.03 -15.39
N ASP A 61 23.83 -13.81 -15.97
CA ASP A 61 24.17 -13.72 -17.37
C ASP A 61 23.14 -14.48 -18.25
N LYS A 62 23.36 -14.50 -19.56
CA LYS A 62 22.44 -15.17 -20.50
C LYS A 62 22.32 -16.68 -20.28
N LYS A 63 23.31 -17.28 -19.61
CA LYS A 63 23.32 -18.73 -19.33
C LYS A 63 22.70 -19.05 -17.95
N GLY A 64 22.26 -18.02 -17.21
CA GLY A 64 21.70 -18.20 -15.87
C GLY A 64 22.73 -18.26 -14.75
N ASN A 65 24.00 -18.04 -15.05
CA ASN A 65 25.07 -17.99 -14.05
C ASN A 65 25.22 -16.58 -13.47
N PRO A 66 25.75 -16.45 -12.24
CA PRO A 66 26.02 -15.11 -11.70
C PRO A 66 26.94 -14.32 -12.62
N LEU A 67 26.57 -13.08 -12.89
CA LEU A 67 27.38 -12.19 -13.71
C LEU A 67 28.61 -11.74 -12.93
N VAL A 68 29.80 -11.90 -13.52
CA VAL A 68 31.07 -11.50 -12.91
C VAL A 68 31.71 -10.42 -13.78
N MET A 69 32.03 -9.28 -13.14
CA MET A 69 32.78 -8.19 -13.79
C MET A 69 33.93 -7.80 -12.86
N ASN A 70 35.13 -7.66 -13.44
CA ASN A 70 36.36 -7.31 -12.70
C ASN A 70 36.62 -8.24 -11.51
N ASN A 71 36.38 -9.56 -11.68
CA ASN A 71 36.50 -10.61 -10.67
C ASN A 71 35.55 -10.46 -9.49
N GLU A 72 34.52 -9.65 -9.61
CA GLU A 72 33.48 -9.47 -8.57
C GLU A 72 32.13 -9.82 -9.12
N ILE A 73 31.30 -10.43 -8.26
CA ILE A 73 29.91 -10.71 -8.59
C ILE A 73 29.13 -9.39 -8.63
N VAL A 74 28.36 -9.20 -9.71
CA VAL A 74 27.49 -8.01 -9.85
C VAL A 74 26.18 -8.30 -9.14
N TRP A 75 25.78 -7.39 -8.24
CA TRP A 75 24.55 -7.50 -7.47
C TRP A 75 23.51 -6.52 -7.99
N GLU A 76 22.27 -6.92 -7.97
CA GLU A 76 21.14 -6.04 -8.27
C GLU A 76 20.16 -6.03 -7.09
N THR A 77 19.41 -4.95 -6.97
CA THR A 77 18.37 -4.81 -5.97
C THR A 77 17.02 -5.06 -6.63
N GLU A 78 16.24 -5.97 -6.07
CA GLU A 78 14.88 -6.24 -6.49
C GLU A 78 13.93 -5.90 -5.35
N ARG A 79 12.77 -5.33 -5.69
CA ARG A 79 11.73 -5.02 -4.73
C ARG A 79 10.47 -5.82 -5.04
N ASP A 80 9.92 -6.50 -4.03
CA ASP A 80 8.61 -7.12 -4.11
C ASP A 80 7.54 -6.04 -3.91
N SER A 81 7.20 -5.35 -4.99
CA SER A 81 6.27 -4.21 -4.96
C SER A 81 4.86 -4.62 -4.59
N ALA A 82 4.43 -5.82 -4.98
CA ALA A 82 3.10 -6.32 -4.63
C ALA A 82 2.97 -6.52 -3.12
N ARG A 83 3.96 -7.13 -2.50
CA ARG A 83 3.99 -7.35 -1.06
C ARG A 83 4.11 -6.04 -0.29
N ALA A 84 4.94 -5.11 -0.77
CA ALA A 84 5.08 -3.78 -0.19
C ALA A 84 3.74 -3.03 -0.22
N SER A 85 3.02 -3.08 -1.34
CA SER A 85 1.69 -2.45 -1.45
C SER A 85 0.70 -3.04 -0.47
N ARG A 86 0.70 -4.36 -0.28
CA ARG A 86 -0.17 -5.00 0.70
C ARG A 86 0.17 -4.58 2.12
N HIS A 87 1.46 -4.43 2.44
CA HIS A 87 1.87 -3.94 3.75
C HIS A 87 1.42 -2.49 3.97
N LEU A 88 1.51 -1.65 2.94
CA LEU A 88 1.00 -0.27 3.02
C LEU A 88 -0.50 -0.25 3.34
N ILE A 89 -1.28 -1.13 2.70
CA ILE A 89 -2.71 -1.26 2.98
C ILE A 89 -2.95 -1.63 4.44
N VAL A 90 -2.22 -2.62 4.96
CA VAL A 90 -2.36 -3.07 6.34
C VAL A 90 -2.04 -1.96 7.34
N GLU A 91 -0.94 -1.24 7.12
CA GLU A 91 -0.53 -0.17 8.03
C GLU A 91 -1.44 1.07 7.93
N ALA A 92 -1.95 1.37 6.75
CA ALA A 92 -2.82 2.53 6.54
C ALA A 92 -4.24 2.30 7.07
N LEU A 93 -4.79 1.09 6.98
CA LEU A 93 -6.14 0.82 7.44
C LEU A 93 -6.20 0.82 8.97
N GLN A 94 -6.86 1.83 9.52
CA GLN A 94 -7.18 1.87 10.94
C GLN A 94 -8.43 1.05 11.25
N TYR A 95 -9.40 1.10 10.33
CA TYR A 95 -10.61 0.29 10.41
C TYR A 95 -11.05 -0.08 8.98
N PRO A 96 -11.20 -1.38 8.65
CA PRO A 96 -10.92 -2.51 9.53
C PRO A 96 -9.42 -2.67 9.82
N ASP A 97 -9.08 -3.06 11.04
CA ASP A 97 -7.69 -3.31 11.43
C ASP A 97 -7.30 -4.73 11.02
N LEU A 98 -6.52 -4.83 9.93
CA LEU A 98 -6.11 -6.14 9.39
C LEU A 98 -5.06 -6.84 10.25
N LYS A 99 -4.51 -6.15 11.24
CA LYS A 99 -3.56 -6.74 12.21
C LYS A 99 -4.26 -7.22 13.49
N ASP A 100 -5.57 -7.08 13.55
CA ASP A 100 -6.32 -7.52 14.73
C ASP A 100 -6.16 -9.03 14.94
N PRO A 101 -5.78 -9.47 16.14
CA PRO A 101 -5.52 -10.89 16.40
C PRO A 101 -6.73 -11.79 16.14
N ASP A 102 -7.93 -11.34 16.46
CA ASP A 102 -9.15 -12.13 16.24
C ASP A 102 -9.44 -12.29 14.76
N LEU A 103 -9.22 -11.22 13.98
CA LEU A 103 -9.41 -11.27 12.53
C LEU A 103 -8.37 -12.19 11.88
N MET A 104 -7.12 -12.10 12.29
CA MET A 104 -6.04 -12.96 11.80
C MET A 104 -6.31 -14.43 12.13
N LYS A 105 -6.79 -14.69 13.33
CA LYS A 105 -7.14 -16.03 13.78
C LYS A 105 -8.31 -16.61 12.96
N HIS A 106 -9.31 -15.78 12.67
CA HIS A 106 -10.46 -16.20 11.85
C HIS A 106 -10.01 -16.74 10.49
N TYR A 107 -9.03 -16.05 9.85
CA TYR A 107 -8.50 -16.46 8.54
C TYR A 107 -7.32 -17.44 8.63
N ASN A 108 -6.95 -17.83 9.86
CA ASN A 108 -5.78 -18.68 10.09
C ASN A 108 -4.54 -18.15 9.36
N CYS A 109 -4.32 -16.85 9.49
CA CYS A 109 -3.26 -16.11 8.78
C CYS A 109 -2.28 -15.54 9.80
N VAL A 110 -0.98 -15.80 9.58
CA VAL A 110 0.10 -15.32 10.45
C VAL A 110 0.82 -14.12 9.85
N ASP A 111 0.94 -14.07 8.51
CA ASP A 111 1.62 -13.02 7.79
C ASP A 111 0.64 -11.86 7.51
N ILE A 112 0.91 -10.69 8.10
CA ILE A 112 0.04 -9.52 7.93
C ILE A 112 -0.08 -9.09 6.46
N THR A 113 0.95 -9.32 5.63
CA THR A 113 0.91 -8.95 4.21
C THR A 113 -0.02 -9.84 3.38
N GLU A 114 -0.42 -10.98 3.92
CA GLU A 114 -1.42 -11.86 3.30
C GLU A 114 -2.86 -11.47 3.67
N MET A 115 -3.04 -10.69 4.74
CA MET A 115 -4.37 -10.33 5.22
C MET A 115 -5.24 -9.62 4.18
N PRO A 116 -4.71 -8.66 3.38
CA PRO A 116 -5.56 -8.05 2.34
C PRO A 116 -6.13 -9.05 1.34
N LEU A 117 -5.39 -10.11 1.02
CA LEU A 117 -5.87 -11.16 0.12
C LEU A 117 -6.92 -12.05 0.77
N ARG A 118 -6.88 -12.18 2.10
CA ARG A 118 -7.84 -12.99 2.85
C ARG A 118 -9.15 -12.25 3.10
N VAL A 119 -9.06 -10.97 3.48
CA VAL A 119 -10.23 -10.14 3.80
C VAL A 119 -10.92 -9.67 2.52
N PHE A 120 -10.17 -9.41 1.47
CA PHE A 120 -10.68 -8.94 0.17
C PHE A 120 -10.32 -9.94 -0.94
N PRO A 121 -10.93 -11.12 -0.94
CA PRO A 121 -10.55 -12.17 -1.89
C PRO A 121 -11.05 -11.91 -3.31
N ARG A 122 -12.07 -11.07 -3.48
CA ARG A 122 -12.57 -10.70 -4.80
C ARG A 122 -11.69 -9.62 -5.42
N ALA A 123 -11.38 -9.77 -6.70
CA ALA A 123 -10.51 -8.83 -7.42
C ALA A 123 -11.06 -7.40 -7.39
N ASP A 124 -12.37 -7.24 -7.56
CA ASP A 124 -13.00 -5.92 -7.54
C ASP A 124 -12.90 -5.24 -6.17
N GLU A 125 -13.10 -5.98 -5.09
CA GLU A 125 -12.95 -5.48 -3.72
C GLU A 125 -11.51 -5.10 -3.41
N TYR A 126 -10.57 -5.97 -3.78
CA TYR A 126 -9.15 -5.74 -3.56
C TYR A 126 -8.68 -4.47 -4.30
N GLN A 127 -9.08 -4.32 -5.55
CA GLN A 127 -8.73 -3.14 -6.34
C GLN A 127 -9.35 -1.87 -5.77
N PHE A 128 -10.60 -1.95 -5.31
CA PHE A 128 -11.28 -0.83 -4.66
C PHE A 128 -10.53 -0.37 -3.41
N VAL A 129 -10.17 -1.31 -2.53
CA VAL A 129 -9.45 -1.00 -1.29
C VAL A 129 -8.07 -0.43 -1.60
N THR A 130 -7.35 -1.01 -2.56
CA THR A 130 -6.05 -0.49 -2.99
C THR A 130 -6.18 0.95 -3.46
N ARG A 131 -7.19 1.25 -4.27
CA ARG A 131 -7.42 2.59 -4.80
C ARG A 131 -7.68 3.61 -3.68
N ILE A 132 -8.61 3.33 -2.77
CA ILE A 132 -8.95 4.28 -1.71
C ILE A 132 -7.77 4.51 -0.75
N VAL A 133 -6.98 3.49 -0.49
CA VAL A 133 -5.79 3.62 0.36
C VAL A 133 -4.72 4.47 -0.36
N MET A 134 -4.43 4.16 -1.62
CA MET A 134 -3.41 4.90 -2.37
C MET A 134 -3.81 6.36 -2.60
N GLN A 135 -5.09 6.64 -2.82
CA GLN A 135 -5.60 8.01 -2.89
C GLN A 135 -5.42 8.74 -1.56
N ALA A 136 -5.76 8.11 -0.46
CA ALA A 136 -5.62 8.71 0.87
C ALA A 136 -4.15 9.00 1.21
N LEU A 137 -3.23 8.15 0.76
CA LEU A 137 -1.80 8.34 0.97
C LEU A 137 -1.19 9.37 0.00
N GLY A 138 -1.96 9.85 -0.97
CA GLY A 138 -1.45 10.80 -1.97
C GLY A 138 -0.57 10.16 -3.04
N LEU A 139 -0.62 8.83 -3.17
CA LEU A 139 0.15 8.09 -4.17
C LEU A 139 -0.59 7.92 -5.49
N MET A 140 -1.88 8.22 -5.50
CA MET A 140 -2.74 8.16 -6.68
C MET A 140 -3.70 9.34 -6.61
N SER A 141 -3.81 10.12 -7.69
CA SER A 141 -4.78 11.19 -7.78
C SER A 141 -6.11 10.64 -8.31
N ASP A 142 -7.23 11.33 -8.02
CA ASP A 142 -8.55 10.96 -8.55
C ASP A 142 -8.54 10.90 -10.07
N GLU A 143 -7.84 11.83 -10.72
CA GLU A 143 -7.70 11.89 -12.17
C GLU A 143 -6.98 10.64 -12.71
N ASN A 144 -5.89 10.21 -12.08
CA ASN A 144 -5.16 9.01 -12.47
C ASN A 144 -5.98 7.74 -12.24
N ALA A 145 -6.77 7.70 -11.18
CA ALA A 145 -7.67 6.58 -10.90
C ALA A 145 -8.74 6.45 -11.99
N ASP A 146 -9.34 7.57 -12.39
CA ASP A 146 -10.34 7.60 -13.45
C ASP A 146 -9.77 7.16 -14.80
N ASN A 147 -8.56 7.62 -15.12
CA ASN A 147 -7.86 7.23 -16.35
C ASN A 147 -7.53 5.73 -16.36
N ALA A 148 -7.11 5.18 -15.23
CA ALA A 148 -6.83 3.75 -15.11
C ALA A 148 -8.08 2.90 -15.32
N GLU A 149 -9.22 3.33 -14.77
CA GLU A 149 -10.52 2.66 -14.99
C GLU A 149 -10.94 2.70 -16.45
N ILE A 150 -10.73 3.83 -17.13
CA ILE A 150 -11.06 3.98 -18.56
C ILE A 150 -10.17 3.06 -19.41
N GLU A 151 -8.88 2.96 -19.11
CA GLU A 151 -7.96 2.06 -19.81
C GLU A 151 -8.35 0.59 -19.62
N ASP A 152 -8.68 0.19 -18.41
CA ASP A 152 -9.12 -1.16 -18.11
C ASP A 152 -10.43 -1.50 -18.85
N ALA A 153 -11.33 -0.54 -18.97
CA ALA A 153 -12.60 -0.73 -19.70
C ALA A 153 -12.41 -0.87 -21.20
N LYS A 154 -11.31 -0.34 -21.78
CA LYS A 154 -11.01 -0.43 -23.21
C LYS A 154 -10.34 -1.75 -23.60
N ASN A 155 -9.78 -2.43 -22.63
CA ASN A 155 -9.10 -3.71 -22.82
C ASN A 155 -10.05 -4.86 -22.52
#